data_c3f2830688cd43753a965bc78552c3ae
#
_entry.id   c3f2830688cd43753a965bc78552c3ae
#
_cell.length_a   1.000
_cell.length_b   1.000
_cell.length_c   1.000
_cell.angle_alpha   90.00
_cell.angle_beta   90.00
_cell.angle_gamma   90.00
#
_symmetry.space_group_name_H-M   'P 1'
#
loop_
_entity.id
_entity.type
_entity.pdbx_description
1 polymer ?
#
loop_
_entity_poly.entity_id
_entity_poly.type
_entity_poly.pdbx_seq_one_letter_code
_entity_poly.pdbx_strand_id
1 'polypeptide(L)'
;MLFRSGGWGLYSTAQDYFRFAQMLANNGEFNGTRILSPRSVELMRAVHVPDTLPGRTPGAGWGLAVRVVTDNALRDTYLSKGSFGWSGASGTHFWVDPDAHIVAVLMAQVPATSLRPDFETAVMQAFVK
;
A
#
# COMPACT_ATOMS: atom_id res chain seq x y z
N MET A 1 -17.37 -1.96 28.92
CA MET A 1 -17.31 -0.82 28.00
C MET A 1 -16.71 -1.29 26.69
N LEU A 2 -17.47 -1.31 25.60
CA LEU A 2 -16.93 -1.69 24.28
C LEU A 2 -16.09 -0.54 23.74
N PHE A 3 -14.79 -0.74 23.63
CA PHE A 3 -13.89 0.24 23.03
C PHE A 3 -14.07 0.23 21.50
N ARG A 4 -14.59 1.31 20.96
CA ARG A 4 -14.76 1.50 19.51
C ARG A 4 -13.52 2.26 18.99
N SER A 5 -12.55 1.53 18.46
CA SER A 5 -11.33 2.12 17.90
C SER A 5 -11.49 2.35 16.40
N GLY A 6 -11.28 3.57 15.94
CA GLY A 6 -11.24 3.88 14.51
C GLY A 6 -9.96 3.39 13.80
N GLY A 7 -8.90 3.08 14.54
CA GLY A 7 -7.64 2.58 14.01
C GLY A 7 -7.40 1.08 14.20
N TRP A 8 -8.29 0.39 14.92
CA TRP A 8 -8.19 -1.04 15.25
C TRP A 8 -9.57 -1.70 15.16
N GLY A 9 -9.58 -3.03 15.02
CA GLY A 9 -10.81 -3.81 15.12
C GLY A 9 -11.32 -4.39 13.81
N LEU A 10 -10.63 -4.16 12.70
CA LEU A 10 -10.88 -4.89 11.46
C LEU A 10 -9.93 -6.07 11.34
N TYR A 11 -10.49 -7.23 11.06
CA TYR A 11 -9.78 -8.47 10.76
C TYR A 11 -10.12 -8.88 9.34
N SER A 12 -9.14 -9.35 8.59
CA SER A 12 -9.31 -9.78 7.20
C SER A 12 -8.44 -10.99 6.90
N THR A 13 -8.70 -11.61 5.76
CA THR A 13 -7.83 -12.63 5.16
C THR A 13 -6.96 -12.00 4.07
N ALA A 14 -5.86 -12.66 3.71
CA ALA A 14 -5.03 -12.24 2.58
C ALA A 14 -5.85 -12.14 1.28
N GLN A 15 -6.77 -13.09 1.06
CA GLN A 15 -7.61 -13.13 -0.13
C GLN A 15 -8.62 -11.97 -0.18
N ASP A 16 -9.27 -11.63 0.92
CA ASP A 16 -10.24 -10.53 0.94
C ASP A 16 -9.53 -9.19 0.82
N TYR A 17 -8.38 -9.05 1.49
CA TYR A 17 -7.60 -7.83 1.36
C TYR A 17 -6.99 -7.67 -0.04
N PHE A 18 -6.61 -8.78 -0.69
CA PHE A 18 -6.18 -8.78 -2.08
C PHE A 18 -7.29 -8.27 -3.03
N ARG A 19 -8.54 -8.66 -2.82
CA ARG A 19 -9.69 -8.15 -3.61
C ARG A 19 -9.82 -6.63 -3.48
N PHE A 20 -9.65 -6.10 -2.27
CA PHE A 20 -9.65 -4.67 -2.03
C PHE A 20 -8.47 -3.98 -2.76
N ALA A 21 -7.26 -4.49 -2.62
CA ALA A 21 -6.07 -3.94 -3.26
C ALA A 21 -6.16 -4.04 -4.79
N GLN A 22 -6.70 -5.15 -5.33
CA GLN A 22 -6.94 -5.33 -6.77
C GLN A 22 -7.99 -4.34 -7.29
N MET A 23 -9.04 -4.06 -6.52
CA MET A 23 -10.02 -3.02 -6.86
C MET A 23 -9.34 -1.65 -6.99
N LEU A 24 -8.41 -1.31 -6.10
CA LEU A 24 -7.63 -0.08 -6.21
C LEU A 24 -6.70 -0.07 -7.43
N ALA A 25 -6.03 -1.20 -7.72
CA ALA A 25 -5.19 -1.37 -8.90
C ALA A 25 -5.97 -1.18 -10.20
N ASN A 26 -7.23 -1.60 -10.23
CA ASN A 26 -8.16 -1.46 -11.35
C ASN A 26 -8.92 -0.11 -11.34
N ASN A 27 -8.39 0.91 -10.68
CA ASN A 27 -9.00 2.24 -10.60
C ASN A 27 -10.46 2.21 -10.10
N GLY A 28 -10.74 1.38 -9.10
CA GLY A 28 -12.01 1.34 -8.39
C GLY A 28 -13.00 0.28 -8.88
N GLU A 29 -12.55 -0.69 -9.67
CA GLU A 29 -13.39 -1.76 -10.21
C GLU A 29 -12.88 -3.15 -9.80
N PHE A 30 -13.80 -4.05 -9.47
CA PHE A 30 -13.49 -5.44 -9.21
C PHE A 30 -14.56 -6.35 -9.80
N ASN A 31 -14.14 -7.35 -10.60
CA ASN A 31 -15.04 -8.31 -11.27
C ASN A 31 -16.20 -7.65 -12.03
N GLY A 32 -15.94 -6.58 -12.78
CA GLY A 32 -16.94 -5.85 -13.54
C GLY A 32 -17.87 -4.94 -12.70
N THR A 33 -17.69 -4.91 -11.38
CA THR A 33 -18.45 -4.04 -10.49
C THR A 33 -17.62 -2.83 -10.10
N ARG A 34 -18.13 -1.63 -10.35
CA ARG A 34 -17.50 -0.37 -9.95
C ARG A 34 -17.88 -0.04 -8.50
N ILE A 35 -16.86 0.05 -7.65
CA ILE A 35 -16.98 0.36 -6.22
C ILE A 35 -16.59 1.81 -5.95
N LEU A 36 -15.51 2.28 -6.60
CA LEU A 36 -15.05 3.66 -6.53
C LEU A 36 -14.92 4.25 -7.93
N SER A 37 -15.05 5.55 -8.06
CA SER A 37 -14.71 6.21 -9.32
C SER A 37 -13.19 6.20 -9.55
N PRO A 38 -12.69 6.19 -10.80
CA PRO A 38 -11.26 6.34 -11.08
C PRO A 38 -10.68 7.59 -10.41
N ARG A 39 -11.44 8.69 -10.41
CA ARG A 39 -11.04 9.95 -9.78
C ARG A 39 -10.88 9.83 -8.26
N SER A 40 -11.72 9.03 -7.60
CA SER A 40 -11.58 8.76 -6.16
C SER A 40 -10.29 8.01 -5.85
N VAL A 41 -9.91 7.03 -6.68
CA VAL A 41 -8.65 6.29 -6.51
C VAL A 41 -7.45 7.19 -6.80
N GLU A 42 -7.51 8.02 -7.84
CA GLU A 42 -6.47 9.04 -8.09
C GLU A 42 -6.30 9.96 -6.88
N LEU A 43 -7.39 10.45 -6.30
CA LEU A 43 -7.35 11.31 -5.11
C LEU A 43 -6.76 10.58 -3.91
N MET A 44 -7.10 9.30 -3.71
CA MET A 44 -6.53 8.48 -2.62
C MET A 44 -5.00 8.39 -2.71
N ARG A 45 -4.46 8.18 -3.91
CA ARG A 45 -3.01 8.03 -4.13
C ARG A 45 -2.28 9.33 -4.46
N ALA A 46 -2.97 10.46 -4.56
CA ALA A 46 -2.33 11.75 -4.69
C ALA A 46 -1.58 12.11 -3.39
N VAL A 47 -0.42 12.74 -3.52
CA VAL A 47 0.38 13.15 -2.37
C VAL A 47 -0.23 14.41 -1.75
N HIS A 48 -0.90 14.26 -0.62
CA HIS A 48 -1.48 15.36 0.16
C HIS A 48 -0.53 15.87 1.24
N VAL A 49 0.35 14.99 1.74
CA VAL A 49 1.38 15.33 2.72
C VAL A 49 2.73 14.94 2.14
N PRO A 50 3.55 15.92 1.72
CA PRO A 50 4.85 15.65 1.09
C PRO A 50 5.88 15.17 2.11
N ASP A 51 6.89 14.48 1.63
CA ASP A 51 8.04 13.99 2.40
C ASP A 51 9.05 15.08 2.79
N THR A 52 8.88 16.29 2.24
CA THR A 52 9.71 17.47 2.58
C THR A 52 9.40 18.06 3.96
N LEU A 53 8.30 17.63 4.59
CA LEU A 53 7.96 18.08 5.95
C LEU A 53 8.88 17.41 7.00
N PRO A 54 9.24 18.13 8.07
CA PRO A 54 10.09 17.59 9.14
C PRO A 54 9.57 16.28 9.73
N GLY A 55 10.45 15.31 9.93
CA GLY A 55 10.11 14.00 10.52
C GLY A 55 9.44 13.03 9.55
N ARG A 56 9.40 13.32 8.25
CA ARG A 56 8.90 12.42 7.22
C ARG A 56 10.03 11.56 6.63
N THR A 57 9.65 10.42 6.09
CA THR A 57 10.60 9.52 5.42
C THR A 57 10.86 10.06 4.01
N PRO A 58 12.11 10.33 3.63
CA PRO A 58 12.45 10.75 2.27
C PRO A 58 11.94 9.76 1.23
N GLY A 59 11.48 10.26 0.08
CA GLY A 59 10.96 9.46 -1.01
C GLY A 59 9.58 8.83 -0.76
N ALA A 60 8.88 9.20 0.32
CA ALA A 60 7.56 8.66 0.65
C ALA A 60 6.59 9.75 1.14
N GLY A 61 5.63 10.10 0.31
CA GLY A 61 4.53 10.99 0.68
C GLY A 61 3.29 10.24 1.20
N TRP A 62 2.27 10.99 1.56
CA TRP A 62 1.01 10.44 2.07
C TRP A 62 -0.16 10.90 1.24
N GLY A 63 -0.94 9.93 0.80
CA GLY A 63 -2.27 10.10 0.23
C GLY A 63 -3.36 9.99 1.29
N LEU A 64 -4.57 9.65 0.87
CA LEU A 64 -5.69 9.36 1.78
C LEU A 64 -5.61 7.89 2.20
N ALA A 65 -5.23 7.65 3.46
CA ALA A 65 -5.05 6.33 4.08
C ALA A 65 -3.97 5.42 3.44
N VAL A 66 -3.15 5.94 2.55
CA VAL A 66 -2.04 5.21 1.93
C VAL A 66 -0.75 6.02 1.93
N ARG A 67 0.38 5.35 2.04
CA ARG A 67 1.70 5.91 1.73
C ARG A 67 1.95 5.75 0.24
N VAL A 68 2.60 6.74 -0.37
CA VAL A 68 2.90 6.78 -1.80
C VAL A 68 4.41 6.94 -1.99
N VAL A 69 5.01 6.14 -2.85
CA VAL A 69 6.43 6.29 -3.23
C VAL A 69 6.54 7.50 -4.15
N THR A 70 7.25 8.53 -3.70
CA THR A 70 7.50 9.77 -4.46
C THR A 70 8.83 9.72 -5.21
N ASP A 71 9.81 9.03 -4.62
CA ASP A 71 11.13 8.79 -5.20
C ASP A 71 11.67 7.47 -4.66
N ASN A 72 11.88 6.48 -5.54
CA ASN A 72 12.31 5.14 -5.15
C ASN A 72 13.78 5.09 -4.74
N ALA A 73 14.65 5.94 -5.30
CA ALA A 73 16.05 6.00 -4.91
C ALA A 73 16.22 6.59 -3.51
N LEU A 74 15.50 7.69 -3.21
CA LEU A 74 15.49 8.28 -1.87
C LEU A 74 14.82 7.38 -0.82
N ARG A 75 13.84 6.60 -1.24
CA ARG A 75 13.13 5.65 -0.37
C ARG A 75 13.93 4.37 -0.13
N ASP A 76 14.95 4.08 -0.94
CA ASP A 76 15.71 2.83 -0.95
C ASP A 76 14.79 1.61 -1.11
N THR A 77 14.05 1.59 -2.21
CA THR A 77 13.08 0.53 -2.51
C THR A 77 13.07 0.17 -3.99
N TYR A 78 12.75 -1.09 -4.30
CA TYR A 78 12.52 -1.57 -5.66
C TYR A 78 11.13 -1.21 -6.20
N LEU A 79 10.24 -0.68 -5.36
CA LEU A 79 8.90 -0.26 -5.79
C LEU A 79 8.98 0.92 -6.75
N SER A 80 8.14 0.94 -7.78
CA SER A 80 8.07 2.03 -8.73
C SER A 80 7.58 3.33 -8.06
N LYS A 81 7.99 4.46 -8.60
CA LYS A 81 7.39 5.75 -8.23
C LYS A 81 5.88 5.71 -8.49
N GLY A 82 5.08 6.17 -7.54
CA GLY A 82 3.62 6.08 -7.61
C GLY A 82 3.03 4.80 -7.01
N SER A 83 3.85 3.82 -6.62
CA SER A 83 3.39 2.69 -5.81
C SER A 83 2.80 3.18 -4.50
N PHE A 84 1.71 2.57 -4.07
CA PHE A 84 1.01 3.00 -2.87
C PHE A 84 0.51 1.82 -2.04
N GLY A 85 0.40 2.01 -0.74
CA GLY A 85 -0.04 0.97 0.18
C GLY A 85 0.11 1.38 1.64
N TRP A 86 -0.12 0.43 2.55
CA TRP A 86 0.05 0.66 3.98
C TRP A 86 0.46 -0.60 4.72
N SER A 87 0.90 -0.41 5.97
CA SER A 87 1.36 -1.47 6.84
C SER A 87 0.63 -1.43 8.18
N GLY A 88 0.26 -2.60 8.69
CA GLY A 88 -0.30 -2.74 10.02
C GLY A 88 0.77 -2.87 11.11
N ALA A 89 0.43 -2.48 12.33
CA ALA A 89 1.33 -2.58 13.49
C ALA A 89 1.73 -4.03 13.81
N SER A 90 0.87 -5.01 13.48
CA SER A 90 1.12 -6.44 13.70
C SER A 90 1.96 -7.12 12.60
N GLY A 91 2.48 -6.38 11.63
CA GLY A 91 3.33 -6.92 10.57
C GLY A 91 2.63 -7.16 9.23
N THR A 92 1.34 -6.89 9.14
CA THR A 92 0.62 -6.94 7.85
C THR A 92 1.10 -5.83 6.92
N HIS A 93 1.08 -6.08 5.61
CA HIS A 93 1.51 -5.13 4.62
C HIS A 93 0.80 -5.37 3.29
N PHE A 94 0.52 -4.30 2.55
CA PHE A 94 0.11 -4.39 1.16
C PHE A 94 0.64 -3.21 0.36
N TRP A 95 0.82 -3.44 -0.93
CA TRP A 95 1.02 -2.35 -1.88
C TRP A 95 0.42 -2.69 -3.25
N VAL A 96 0.19 -1.64 -3.99
CA VAL A 96 -0.15 -1.65 -5.41
C VAL A 96 0.97 -0.91 -6.14
N ASP A 97 1.54 -1.54 -7.15
CA ASP A 97 2.48 -0.93 -8.07
C ASP A 97 1.80 -0.79 -9.43
N PRO A 98 1.34 0.43 -9.81
CA PRO A 98 0.62 0.65 -11.05
C PRO A 98 1.47 0.43 -12.30
N ASP A 99 2.78 0.73 -12.23
CA ASP A 99 3.69 0.62 -13.37
C ASP A 99 4.08 -0.82 -13.65
N ALA A 100 4.30 -1.61 -12.59
CA ALA A 100 4.60 -3.03 -12.69
C ALA A 100 3.34 -3.90 -12.78
N HIS A 101 2.14 -3.34 -12.59
CA HIS A 101 0.87 -4.08 -12.50
C HIS A 101 0.87 -5.16 -11.42
N ILE A 102 1.47 -4.84 -10.27
CA ILE A 102 1.60 -5.76 -9.13
C ILE A 102 0.65 -5.31 -8.01
N VAL A 103 -0.01 -6.31 -7.44
CA VAL A 103 -0.69 -6.22 -6.15
C VAL A 103 -0.07 -7.26 -5.23
N ALA A 104 0.41 -6.85 -4.08
CA ALA A 104 0.98 -7.76 -3.10
C ALA A 104 0.41 -7.54 -1.71
N VAL A 105 0.16 -8.65 -1.00
CA VAL A 105 -0.40 -8.65 0.36
C VAL A 105 0.39 -9.62 1.22
N LEU A 106 0.86 -9.14 2.36
CA LEU A 106 1.53 -9.92 3.38
C LEU A 106 0.67 -9.93 4.65
N MET A 107 0.30 -11.10 5.12
CA MET A 107 -0.37 -11.30 6.41
C MET A 107 0.59 -11.96 7.39
N ALA A 108 1.13 -11.16 8.31
CA ALA A 108 2.00 -11.62 9.37
C ALA A 108 1.46 -11.18 10.73
N GLN A 109 1.81 -11.92 11.78
CA GLN A 109 1.45 -11.61 13.17
C GLN A 109 2.69 -11.24 14.00
N VAL A 110 3.77 -10.89 13.33
CA VAL A 110 5.03 -10.49 13.98
C VAL A 110 5.40 -9.09 13.48
N PRO A 111 5.55 -8.10 14.36
CA PRO A 111 6.02 -6.77 14.00
C PRO A 111 7.53 -6.77 13.70
N ALA A 112 7.96 -7.57 12.71
CA ALA A 112 9.35 -7.65 12.28
C ALA A 112 9.67 -6.49 11.34
N THR A 113 10.65 -5.69 11.70
CA THR A 113 11.04 -4.49 10.95
C THR A 113 11.64 -4.81 9.57
N SER A 114 12.31 -5.94 9.42
CA SER A 114 12.92 -6.38 8.15
C SER A 114 11.95 -7.13 7.22
N LEU A 115 10.92 -7.80 7.76
CA LEU A 115 10.05 -8.68 6.98
C LEU A 115 9.37 -7.96 5.80
N ARG A 116 8.96 -6.70 5.99
CA ARG A 116 8.28 -5.91 4.94
C ARG A 116 9.20 -5.55 3.78
N PRO A 117 10.36 -4.91 4.00
CA PRO A 117 11.29 -4.62 2.91
C PRO A 117 11.84 -5.90 2.26
N ASP A 118 12.06 -6.97 3.01
CA ASP A 118 12.50 -8.25 2.46
C ASP A 118 11.41 -8.83 1.53
N PHE A 119 10.15 -8.75 1.91
CA PHE A 119 9.02 -9.19 1.10
C PHE A 119 8.85 -8.31 -0.16
N GLU A 120 8.91 -6.97 -0.04
CA GLU A 120 8.91 -6.06 -1.19
C GLU A 120 10.04 -6.44 -2.18
N THR A 121 11.24 -6.62 -1.68
CA THR A 121 12.42 -6.99 -2.47
C THR A 121 12.24 -8.34 -3.16
N ALA A 122 11.80 -9.37 -2.44
CA ALA A 122 11.61 -10.70 -2.99
C ALA A 122 10.57 -10.74 -4.12
N VAL A 123 9.44 -10.03 -3.93
CA VAL A 123 8.39 -9.93 -4.96
C VAL A 123 8.92 -9.20 -6.20
N MET A 124 9.58 -8.07 -6.02
CA MET A 124 10.09 -7.28 -7.15
C MET A 124 11.24 -7.96 -7.88
N GLN A 125 12.08 -8.74 -7.20
CA GLN A 125 13.12 -9.54 -7.82
C GLN A 125 12.57 -10.74 -8.62
N ALA A 126 11.43 -11.29 -8.20
CA ALA A 126 10.76 -12.37 -8.94
C ALA A 126 10.01 -11.86 -10.18
N PHE A 127 9.81 -10.53 -10.29
CA PHE A 127 9.12 -9.91 -11.41
C PHE A 127 10.11 -9.72 -12.57
N VAL A 128 9.90 -10.47 -13.64
CA VAL A 128 10.67 -10.36 -14.90
C VAL A 128 9.75 -9.79 -15.96
N LYS A 129 10.13 -8.64 -16.53
CA LYS A 129 9.43 -8.08 -17.70
C LYS A 129 9.80 -8.81 -18.96
#